data_c7bf1eddfe1679c9a1dbd39ea18862f0
#
_entry.id   c7bf1eddfe1679c9a1dbd39ea18862f0
#
_cell.length_a   1.000
_cell.length_b   1.000
_cell.length_c   1.000
_cell.angle_alpha   90.00
_cell.angle_beta   90.00
_cell.angle_gamma   90.00
#
_symmetry.space_group_name_H-M   'P 1'
#
loop_
_entity.id
_entity.type
_entity.pdbx_description
1 polymer ?
#
loop_
_entity_poly.entity_id
_entity_poly.type
_entity_poly.pdbx_seq_one_letter_code
_entity_poly.pdbx_strand_id
1 'polypeptide(L)'
;MNEVVKFLQENPVQYLATIGRDGKAKCRPFMFAGELDGKLWFCTNNQKDVYKDMQHNPNIEISVSSPSYAWIRLNGEAVFENNMAAKEMCIQNPIVKGQYGEATNPIFEVFY
;
A
#
# COMPACT_ATOMS: atom_id res chain seq x y z
N MET A 1 -1.07 -14.30 -10.09
CA MET A 1 -0.80 -12.86 -9.89
C MET A 1 -1.76 -11.97 -10.66
N ASN A 2 -2.05 -12.29 -11.94
CA ASN A 2 -2.95 -11.45 -12.75
C ASN A 2 -4.36 -11.30 -12.17
N GLU A 3 -4.91 -12.37 -11.59
CA GLU A 3 -6.22 -12.32 -10.96
C GLU A 3 -6.23 -11.44 -9.72
N VAL A 4 -5.15 -11.47 -8.95
CA VAL A 4 -4.99 -10.64 -7.75
C VAL A 4 -4.89 -9.17 -8.16
N VAL A 5 -4.04 -8.86 -9.13
CA VAL A 5 -3.86 -7.49 -9.64
C VAL A 5 -5.19 -6.94 -10.13
N LYS A 6 -5.90 -7.72 -10.94
CA LYS A 6 -7.20 -7.32 -11.48
C LYS A 6 -8.20 -7.03 -10.36
N PHE A 7 -8.27 -7.91 -9.36
CA PHE A 7 -9.20 -7.73 -8.25
C PHE A 7 -8.89 -6.46 -7.45
N LEU A 8 -7.62 -6.19 -7.20
CA LEU A 8 -7.19 -4.97 -6.50
C LEU A 8 -7.50 -3.71 -7.30
N GLN A 9 -7.33 -3.76 -8.62
CA GLN A 9 -7.64 -2.63 -9.49
C GLN A 9 -9.13 -2.36 -9.59
N GLU A 10 -9.94 -3.40 -9.60
CA GLU A 10 -11.40 -3.28 -9.67
C GLU A 10 -12.01 -2.88 -8.33
N ASN A 11 -11.30 -3.12 -7.25
CA ASN A 11 -11.76 -2.80 -5.89
C ASN A 11 -10.67 -1.96 -5.20
N PRO A 12 -10.59 -0.66 -5.55
CA PRO A 12 -9.42 0.16 -5.25
C PRO A 12 -9.24 0.52 -3.77
N VAL A 13 -10.26 0.40 -2.95
CA VAL A 13 -10.12 0.65 -1.52
C VAL A 13 -9.93 -0.69 -0.83
N GLN A 14 -8.73 -0.93 -0.35
CA GLN A 14 -8.39 -2.10 0.46
C GLN A 14 -8.23 -1.69 1.91
N TYR A 15 -8.19 -2.67 2.82
CA TYR A 15 -7.97 -2.41 4.24
C TYR A 15 -6.68 -3.09 4.66
N LEU A 16 -5.75 -2.28 5.16
CA LEU A 16 -4.41 -2.71 5.58
C LEU A 16 -4.37 -2.83 7.10
N ALA A 17 -4.11 -4.03 7.57
CA ALA A 17 -3.90 -4.31 8.98
C ALA A 17 -2.40 -4.34 9.27
N THR A 18 -2.00 -3.68 10.36
CA THR A 18 -0.62 -3.64 10.83
C THR A 18 -0.60 -3.88 12.33
N ILE A 19 0.61 -4.10 12.87
CA ILE A 19 0.83 -4.19 14.31
C ILE A 19 1.44 -2.87 14.75
N GLY A 20 0.75 -2.16 15.64
CA GLY A 20 1.22 -0.89 16.15
C GLY A 20 2.46 -1.04 17.03
N ARG A 21 3.21 0.05 17.19
CA ARG A 21 4.37 0.08 18.10
C ARG A 21 3.98 -0.21 19.55
N ASP A 22 2.68 -0.04 19.87
CA ASP A 22 2.10 -0.39 21.17
C ASP A 22 1.70 -1.89 21.25
N GLY A 23 1.96 -2.68 20.20
CA GLY A 23 1.63 -4.09 20.15
C GLY A 23 0.18 -4.40 19.80
N LYS A 24 -0.64 -3.37 19.53
CA LYS A 24 -2.06 -3.54 19.22
C LYS A 24 -2.30 -3.59 17.73
N ALA A 25 -3.36 -4.29 17.32
CA ALA A 25 -3.79 -4.34 15.92
C ALA A 25 -4.31 -2.98 15.47
N LYS A 26 -3.90 -2.57 14.28
CA LYS A 26 -4.35 -1.34 13.63
C LYS A 26 -4.86 -1.68 12.23
N CYS A 27 -5.85 -0.95 11.75
CA CYS A 27 -6.40 -1.17 10.41
C CYS A 27 -6.92 0.14 9.83
N ARG A 28 -6.70 0.36 8.54
CA ARG A 28 -7.14 1.57 7.83
C ARG A 28 -7.28 1.29 6.34
N PRO A 29 -8.04 2.12 5.61
CA PRO A 29 -8.10 1.97 4.15
C PRO A 29 -6.78 2.35 3.48
N PHE A 30 -6.46 1.64 2.41
CA PHE A 30 -5.30 1.87 1.57
C PHE A 30 -5.70 1.67 0.12
N MET A 31 -4.88 2.17 -0.81
CA MET A 31 -5.08 2.00 -2.23
C MET A 31 -3.89 1.31 -2.86
N PHE A 32 -4.18 0.23 -3.60
CA PHE A 32 -3.19 -0.46 -4.43
C PHE A 32 -2.71 0.49 -5.54
N ALA A 33 -1.41 0.60 -5.71
CA ALA A 33 -0.82 1.49 -6.71
C ALA A 33 -0.62 0.80 -8.06
N GLY A 34 -0.19 -0.45 -8.06
CA GLY A 34 0.05 -1.19 -9.29
C GLY A 34 1.07 -2.30 -9.12
N GLU A 35 1.22 -3.10 -10.15
CA GLU A 35 2.22 -4.15 -10.23
C GLU A 35 3.45 -3.64 -10.99
N LEU A 36 4.62 -3.93 -10.45
CA LEU A 36 5.91 -3.61 -11.10
C LEU A 36 6.92 -4.67 -10.69
N ASP A 37 7.59 -5.28 -11.67
CA ASP A 37 8.59 -6.33 -11.46
C ASP A 37 8.08 -7.52 -10.64
N GLY A 38 6.81 -7.90 -10.87
CA GLY A 38 6.18 -9.02 -10.19
C GLY A 38 5.81 -8.76 -8.76
N LYS A 39 5.81 -7.50 -8.32
CA LYS A 39 5.50 -7.09 -6.95
C LYS A 39 4.29 -6.16 -6.91
N LEU A 40 3.54 -6.24 -5.82
CA LEU A 40 2.38 -5.40 -5.59
C LEU A 40 2.82 -4.17 -4.79
N TRP A 41 2.70 -2.99 -5.38
CA TRP A 41 3.20 -1.76 -4.77
C TRP A 41 2.09 -0.92 -4.16
N PHE A 42 2.42 -0.30 -3.05
CA PHE A 42 1.58 0.62 -2.30
C PHE A 42 2.41 1.85 -1.93
N CYS A 43 1.74 2.92 -1.57
CA CYS A 43 2.45 4.14 -1.17
C CYS A 43 1.88 4.72 0.13
N THR A 44 2.74 5.44 0.82
CA THR A 44 2.39 6.15 2.05
C THR A 44 3.35 7.32 2.21
N ASN A 45 3.42 7.91 3.39
CA ASN A 45 4.46 8.89 3.68
C ASN A 45 5.10 8.59 5.04
N ASN A 46 6.35 9.05 5.20
CA ASN A 46 7.15 8.71 6.38
C ASN A 46 6.80 9.52 7.63
N GLN A 47 5.80 10.40 7.54
CA GLN A 47 5.27 11.14 8.69
C GLN A 47 4.12 10.39 9.36
N LYS A 48 3.52 9.42 8.69
CA LYS A 48 2.36 8.68 9.21
C LYS A 48 2.75 7.62 10.21
N ASP A 49 1.87 7.38 11.19
CA ASP A 49 2.03 6.30 12.16
C ASP A 49 2.09 4.93 11.48
N VAL A 50 1.32 4.71 10.42
CA VAL A 50 1.31 3.45 9.69
C VAL A 50 2.71 3.12 9.14
N TYR A 51 3.42 4.11 8.61
CA TYR A 51 4.80 3.93 8.15
C TYR A 51 5.71 3.53 9.30
N LYS A 52 5.65 4.27 10.41
CA LYS A 52 6.48 4.03 11.58
C LYS A 52 6.20 2.66 12.19
N ASP A 53 4.94 2.26 12.22
CA ASP A 53 4.54 0.95 12.72
C ASP A 53 5.09 -0.17 11.84
N MET A 54 5.03 -0.03 10.51
CA MET A 54 5.58 -1.02 9.59
C MET A 54 7.11 -1.08 9.63
N GLN A 55 7.79 0.02 9.94
CA GLN A 55 9.24 0.00 10.17
C GLN A 55 9.58 -0.79 11.43
N HIS A 56 8.74 -0.70 12.44
CA HIS A 56 8.92 -1.43 13.70
C HIS A 56 8.57 -2.91 13.56
N ASN A 57 7.46 -3.21 12.87
CA ASN A 57 7.00 -4.58 12.61
C ASN A 57 6.43 -4.65 11.19
N PRO A 58 7.11 -5.34 10.26
CA PRO A 58 6.71 -5.36 8.86
C PRO A 58 5.55 -6.29 8.55
N ASN A 59 5.09 -7.11 9.50
CA ASN A 59 3.99 -8.04 9.24
C ASN A 59 2.71 -7.28 8.98
N ILE A 60 2.10 -7.55 7.82
CA ILE A 60 0.87 -6.88 7.39
C ILE A 60 -0.12 -7.88 6.81
N GLU A 61 -1.37 -7.47 6.76
CA GLU A 61 -2.41 -8.22 6.08
C GLU A 61 -3.34 -7.22 5.39
N ILE A 62 -3.74 -7.55 4.16
CA ILE A 62 -4.64 -6.72 3.39
C ILE A 62 -5.89 -7.52 3.09
N SER A 63 -7.05 -6.92 3.33
CA SER A 63 -8.35 -7.51 3.00
C SER A 63 -9.09 -6.58 2.07
N VAL A 64 -9.73 -7.16 1.06
CA VAL A 64 -10.55 -6.42 0.12
C VAL A 64 -11.72 -7.27 -0.34
N SER A 65 -12.87 -6.65 -0.48
CA SER A 65 -14.09 -7.34 -0.92
C SER A 65 -14.72 -6.56 -2.07
N SER A 66 -15.36 -7.30 -2.98
CA SER A 66 -16.14 -6.73 -4.07
C SER A 66 -17.58 -6.46 -3.63
N PRO A 67 -18.36 -5.67 -4.40
CA PRO A 67 -19.78 -5.48 -4.10
C PRO A 67 -20.60 -6.77 -4.10
N SER A 68 -20.12 -7.82 -4.78
CA SER A 68 -20.79 -9.14 -4.81
C SER A 68 -20.32 -10.05 -3.66
N TYR A 69 -19.57 -9.51 -2.70
CA TYR A 69 -19.05 -10.25 -1.52
C TYR A 69 -17.98 -11.28 -1.83
N ALA A 70 -17.42 -11.28 -3.03
CA ALA A 70 -16.16 -11.97 -3.29
C ALA A 70 -15.05 -11.21 -2.56
N TRP A 71 -14.12 -11.91 -1.92
CA TRP A 71 -13.06 -11.23 -1.18
C TRP A 71 -11.76 -12.00 -1.24
N ILE A 72 -10.66 -11.28 -1.07
CA ILE A 72 -9.32 -11.87 -0.93
C ILE A 72 -8.60 -11.27 0.26
N ARG A 73 -7.63 -11.99 0.74
CA ARG A 73 -6.77 -11.57 1.84
C ARG A 73 -5.33 -11.85 1.47
N LEU A 74 -4.49 -10.83 1.58
CA LEU A 74 -3.06 -10.92 1.28
C LEU A 74 -2.29 -10.77 2.58
N ASN A 75 -1.39 -11.72 2.84
CA ASN A 75 -0.59 -11.74 4.05
C ASN A 75 0.88 -11.72 3.67
N GLY A 76 1.68 -10.95 4.38
CA GLY A 76 3.10 -10.89 4.11
C GLY A 76 3.82 -9.84 4.96
N GLU A 77 4.98 -9.47 4.48
CA GLU A 77 5.81 -8.45 5.13
C GLU A 77 5.99 -7.27 4.17
N ALA A 78 5.82 -6.06 4.70
CA ALA A 78 6.05 -4.83 3.95
C ALA A 78 7.54 -4.61 3.78
N VAL A 79 7.98 -4.38 2.53
CA VAL A 79 9.36 -4.05 2.20
C VAL A 79 9.38 -2.66 1.59
N PHE A 80 10.00 -1.72 2.29
CA PHE A 80 10.19 -0.36 1.78
C PHE A 80 11.45 -0.30 0.95
N GLU A 81 11.34 0.32 -0.21
CA GLU A 81 12.45 0.42 -1.14
C GLU A 81 12.41 1.78 -1.83
N ASN A 82 13.54 2.44 -1.93
CA ASN A 82 13.63 3.69 -2.67
C ASN A 82 13.68 3.38 -4.17
N ASN A 83 12.50 3.15 -4.75
CA ASN A 83 12.34 2.75 -6.15
C ASN A 83 11.63 3.86 -6.90
N MET A 84 12.37 4.59 -7.74
CA MET A 84 11.83 5.73 -8.46
C MET A 84 10.75 5.31 -9.47
N ALA A 85 10.91 4.16 -10.13
CA ALA A 85 9.91 3.66 -11.06
C ALA A 85 8.58 3.38 -10.35
N ALA A 86 8.63 2.78 -9.16
CA ALA A 86 7.44 2.56 -8.34
C ALA A 86 6.81 3.88 -7.88
N LYS A 87 7.63 4.84 -7.47
CA LYS A 87 7.15 6.18 -7.07
C LYS A 87 6.46 6.90 -8.23
N GLU A 88 7.03 6.83 -9.43
CA GLU A 88 6.43 7.42 -10.63
C GLU A 88 5.11 6.74 -10.96
N MET A 89 5.02 5.43 -10.82
CA MET A 89 3.77 4.69 -11.03
C MET A 89 2.69 5.16 -10.04
N CYS A 90 3.04 5.28 -8.77
CA CYS A 90 2.11 5.72 -7.73
C CYS A 90 1.58 7.13 -7.99
N ILE A 91 2.45 8.03 -8.46
CA ILE A 91 2.10 9.44 -8.66
C ILE A 91 1.15 9.65 -9.85
N GLN A 92 0.96 8.63 -10.70
CA GLN A 92 -0.02 8.70 -11.77
C GLN A 92 -1.46 8.77 -11.23
N ASN A 93 -1.70 8.30 -10.01
CA ASN A 93 -2.99 8.43 -9.36
C ASN A 93 -3.20 9.91 -8.98
N PRO A 94 -4.29 10.56 -9.46
CA PRO A 94 -4.52 11.99 -9.17
C PRO A 94 -4.61 12.33 -7.69
N ILE A 95 -5.11 11.42 -6.87
CA ILE A 95 -5.21 11.63 -5.42
C ILE A 95 -3.82 11.68 -4.80
N VAL A 96 -2.95 10.74 -5.17
CA VAL A 96 -1.57 10.67 -4.71
C VAL A 96 -0.80 11.91 -5.18
N LYS A 97 -0.94 12.26 -6.45
CA LYS A 97 -0.31 13.45 -7.02
C LYS A 97 -0.76 14.73 -6.31
N GLY A 98 -2.04 14.81 -5.96
CA GLY A 98 -2.57 15.96 -5.22
C GLY A 98 -1.97 16.09 -3.83
N GLN A 99 -1.59 14.97 -3.20
CA GLN A 99 -0.99 14.97 -1.86
C GLN A 99 0.50 15.28 -1.88
N TYR A 100 1.25 14.75 -2.86
CA TYR A 100 2.71 14.75 -2.83
C TYR A 100 3.34 15.58 -3.95
N GLY A 101 2.60 15.86 -5.02
CA GLY A 101 3.06 16.64 -6.15
C GLY A 101 3.98 15.89 -7.08
N GLU A 102 5.13 15.47 -6.59
CA GLU A 102 6.18 14.81 -7.37
C GLU A 102 6.70 13.56 -6.68
N ALA A 103 7.18 12.61 -7.50
CA ALA A 103 7.77 11.36 -7.00
C ALA A 103 9.02 11.60 -6.14
N THR A 104 9.68 12.75 -6.33
CA THR A 104 10.88 13.12 -5.59
C THR A 104 10.60 13.73 -4.21
N ASN A 105 9.32 13.90 -3.84
CA ASN A 105 8.97 14.45 -2.53
C ASN A 105 9.61 13.60 -1.42
N PRO A 106 10.41 14.20 -0.51
CA PRO A 106 11.20 13.44 0.46
C PRO A 106 10.38 12.68 1.49
N ILE A 107 9.11 13.02 1.70
CA ILE A 107 8.26 12.28 2.64
C ILE A 107 7.53 11.10 1.98
N PHE A 108 7.55 11.02 0.64
CA PHE A 108 6.82 10.01 -0.12
C PHE A 108 7.58 8.68 -0.11
N GLU A 109 6.91 7.61 0.34
CA GLU A 109 7.49 6.28 0.46
C GLU A 109 6.65 5.25 -0.28
N VAL A 110 7.32 4.25 -0.85
CA VAL A 110 6.65 3.13 -1.51
C VAL A 110 7.12 1.82 -0.90
N PHE A 111 6.23 0.83 -0.91
CA PHE A 111 6.53 -0.52 -0.41
C PHE A 111 5.79 -1.58 -1.22
N TYR A 112 6.31 -2.80 -1.12
CA TYR A 112 5.68 -3.96 -1.76
C TYR A 112 5.53 -5.11 -0.78
#